data_234480ca80ad932138e6f55af54f1575
#
_entry.id   234480ca80ad932138e6f55af54f1575
#
_cell.length_a   1.000
_cell.length_b   1.000
_cell.length_c   1.000
_cell.angle_alpha   90.00
_cell.angle_beta   90.00
_cell.angle_gamma   90.00
#
_symmetry.space_group_name_H-M   'P 1'
#
loop_
_entity.id
_entity.type
_entity.pdbx_description
1 polymer ?
#
loop_
_entity_poly.entity_id
_entity_poly.type
_entity_poly.pdbx_seq_one_letter_code
_entity_poly.pdbx_strand_id
1 'polypeptide(L)'
;TPLELALGVMIIAAAPGGVTSNILTKFADGDVALSITLTAIVSLISIISVPFVIFLSIDLLNINYITKEFSMVGISLKMFFVVTVPVLIGMIIRHFAENFITNNVLLIQRISIALFVLVFIAIYIEEWDNIASFIKQAGLIALILNIVMMIVGFYVAKFFTSGVAQQRCISLECGLQNGTLAVFVSTQLFDEMVYIVPTAAYALVLSLIHISEPTRQFRI
;
A
#
# COMPACT_ATOMS: atom_id res chain seq x y z
N THR A 1 -1.35 2.06 -23.89
CA THR A 1 -0.52 2.30 -22.67
C THR A 1 0.81 1.62 -22.93
N PRO A 2 1.95 2.29 -22.76
CA PRO A 2 3.24 1.62 -22.82
C PRO A 2 3.26 0.40 -21.90
N LEU A 3 3.91 -0.67 -22.30
CA LEU A 3 3.97 -1.94 -21.54
C LEU A 3 4.57 -1.73 -20.16
N GLU A 4 5.50 -0.81 -20.05
CA GLU A 4 6.17 -0.41 -18.82
C GLU A 4 5.18 0.17 -17.79
N LEU A 5 4.28 1.06 -18.24
CA LEU A 5 3.22 1.60 -17.38
C LEU A 5 2.22 0.51 -16.97
N ALA A 6 1.91 -0.43 -17.89
CA ALA A 6 1.02 -1.55 -17.56
C ALA A 6 1.62 -2.42 -16.46
N LEU A 7 2.92 -2.71 -16.52
CA LEU A 7 3.60 -3.48 -15.48
C LEU A 7 3.63 -2.73 -14.13
N GLY A 8 3.90 -1.42 -14.14
CA GLY A 8 3.82 -0.61 -12.92
C GLY A 8 2.42 -0.62 -12.28
N VAL A 9 1.35 -0.63 -13.10
CA VAL A 9 -0.03 -0.80 -12.62
C VAL A 9 -0.24 -2.19 -12.02
N MET A 10 0.33 -3.24 -12.61
CA MET A 10 0.25 -4.60 -12.06
C MET A 10 0.98 -4.72 -10.72
N ILE A 11 2.12 -4.05 -10.55
CA ILE A 11 2.85 -4.03 -9.28
C ILE A 11 2.00 -3.41 -8.18
N ILE A 12 1.39 -2.24 -8.43
CA ILE A 12 0.52 -1.61 -7.42
C ILE A 12 -0.74 -2.42 -7.17
N ALA A 13 -1.34 -3.02 -8.19
CA ALA A 13 -2.51 -3.87 -8.05
C ALA A 13 -2.24 -5.14 -7.23
N ALA A 14 -1.01 -5.68 -7.31
CA ALA A 14 -0.57 -6.84 -6.53
C ALA A 14 -0.19 -6.49 -5.08
N ALA A 15 0.07 -5.20 -4.78
CA ALA A 15 0.48 -4.80 -3.44
C ALA A 15 -0.61 -5.08 -2.39
N PRO A 16 -0.25 -5.40 -1.15
CA PRO A 16 -1.23 -5.57 -0.07
C PRO A 16 -1.88 -4.25 0.32
N GLY A 17 -2.96 -4.30 1.10
CA GLY A 17 -3.54 -3.12 1.73
C GLY A 17 -2.50 -2.36 2.58
N GLY A 18 -2.61 -1.05 2.62
CA GLY A 18 -1.70 -0.17 3.36
C GLY A 18 -2.19 0.16 4.77
N VAL A 19 -1.29 0.64 5.63
CA VAL A 19 -1.66 1.12 6.99
C VAL A 19 -2.71 2.23 6.95
N THR A 20 -2.78 2.97 5.86
CA THR A 20 -3.77 4.02 5.61
C THR A 20 -5.20 3.47 5.57
N SER A 21 -5.40 2.23 5.12
CA SER A 21 -6.73 1.59 5.13
C SER A 21 -7.31 1.47 6.54
N ASN A 22 -6.46 1.17 7.54
CA ASN A 22 -6.88 1.06 8.94
C ASN A 22 -7.42 2.40 9.50
N ILE A 23 -6.78 3.50 9.13
CA ILE A 23 -7.18 4.85 9.56
C ILE A 23 -8.49 5.25 8.88
N LEU A 24 -8.58 5.04 7.56
CA LEU A 24 -9.79 5.36 6.81
C LEU A 24 -10.97 4.44 7.15
N THR A 25 -10.71 3.19 7.51
CA THR A 25 -11.74 2.28 8.06
C THR A 25 -12.36 2.86 9.33
N LYS A 26 -11.55 3.43 10.22
CA LYS A 26 -12.06 4.10 11.43
C LYS A 26 -12.95 5.30 11.08
N PHE A 27 -12.57 6.11 10.09
CA PHE A 27 -13.37 7.28 9.67
C PHE A 27 -14.66 6.90 8.95
N ALA A 28 -14.65 5.76 8.29
CA ALA A 28 -15.83 5.23 7.59
C ALA A 28 -16.78 4.44 8.50
N ASP A 29 -16.57 4.46 9.82
CA ASP A 29 -17.30 3.61 10.77
C ASP A 29 -17.26 2.11 10.38
N GLY A 30 -16.09 1.65 9.89
CA GLY A 30 -15.82 0.28 9.54
C GLY A 30 -15.25 -0.53 10.72
N ASP A 31 -15.05 -1.82 10.50
CA ASP A 31 -14.47 -2.73 11.48
C ASP A 31 -12.94 -2.60 11.49
N VAL A 32 -12.42 -1.80 12.42
CA VAL A 32 -10.98 -1.52 12.55
C VAL A 32 -10.19 -2.76 12.96
N ALA A 33 -10.76 -3.63 13.79
CA ALA A 33 -10.07 -4.85 14.21
C ALA A 33 -9.89 -5.80 13.02
N LEU A 34 -10.92 -5.92 12.19
CA LEU A 34 -10.85 -6.68 10.94
C LEU A 34 -9.81 -6.05 9.98
N SER A 35 -9.79 -4.72 9.83
CA SER A 35 -8.83 -4.01 8.96
C SER A 35 -7.39 -4.32 9.35
N ILE A 36 -7.04 -4.17 10.62
CA ILE A 36 -5.68 -4.45 11.12
C ILE A 36 -5.31 -5.92 10.88
N THR A 37 -6.25 -6.83 11.12
CA THR A 37 -6.03 -8.28 10.92
C THR A 37 -5.80 -8.60 9.45
N LEU A 38 -6.63 -8.05 8.56
CA LEU A 38 -6.50 -8.22 7.11
C LEU A 38 -5.17 -7.66 6.60
N THR A 39 -4.82 -6.42 6.97
CA THR A 39 -3.54 -5.81 6.59
C THR A 39 -2.37 -6.71 7.00
N ALA A 40 -2.39 -7.26 8.23
CA ALA A 40 -1.33 -8.14 8.72
C ALA A 40 -1.25 -9.44 7.90
N ILE A 41 -2.37 -10.13 7.70
CA ILE A 41 -2.42 -11.41 6.97
C ILE A 41 -2.04 -11.21 5.50
N VAL A 42 -2.65 -10.21 4.84
CA VAL A 42 -2.39 -9.95 3.42
C VAL A 42 -0.95 -9.50 3.19
N SER A 43 -0.36 -8.73 4.13
CA SER A 43 1.06 -8.37 4.06
C SER A 43 1.99 -9.59 4.12
N LEU A 44 1.66 -10.60 4.93
CA LEU A 44 2.42 -11.85 4.96
C LEU A 44 2.26 -12.66 3.66
N ILE A 45 1.04 -12.76 3.16
CA ILE A 45 0.76 -13.45 1.89
C ILE A 45 1.47 -12.74 0.72
N SER A 46 1.56 -11.41 0.76
CA SER A 46 2.16 -10.58 -0.29
C SER A 46 3.64 -10.90 -0.56
N ILE A 47 4.35 -11.46 0.43
CA ILE A 47 5.75 -11.89 0.25
C ILE A 47 5.90 -12.89 -0.89
N ILE A 48 4.88 -13.70 -1.11
CA ILE A 48 4.84 -14.71 -2.18
C ILE A 48 4.00 -14.22 -3.36
N SER A 49 2.82 -13.64 -3.08
CA SER A 49 1.87 -13.29 -4.15
C SER A 49 2.36 -12.12 -5.01
N VAL A 50 3.03 -11.12 -4.45
CA VAL A 50 3.53 -9.98 -5.23
C VAL A 50 4.59 -10.41 -6.23
N PRO A 51 5.68 -11.10 -5.84
CA PRO A 51 6.64 -11.61 -6.82
C PRO A 51 6.00 -12.50 -7.88
N PHE A 52 5.09 -13.39 -7.47
CA PHE A 52 4.38 -14.27 -8.41
C PHE A 52 3.59 -13.48 -9.46
N VAL A 53 2.79 -12.49 -9.04
CA VAL A 53 2.00 -11.65 -9.97
C VAL A 53 2.92 -10.85 -10.89
N ILE A 54 4.04 -10.33 -10.37
CA ILE A 54 5.00 -9.55 -11.17
C ILE A 54 5.62 -10.43 -12.26
N PHE A 55 6.12 -11.62 -11.91
CA PHE A 55 6.71 -12.53 -12.89
C PHE A 55 5.69 -12.99 -13.93
N LEU A 56 4.47 -13.29 -13.50
CA LEU A 56 3.37 -13.60 -14.40
C LEU A 56 3.05 -12.44 -15.35
N SER A 57 3.08 -11.21 -14.85
CA SER A 57 2.82 -10.00 -15.64
C SER A 57 3.94 -9.75 -16.66
N ILE A 58 5.20 -9.95 -16.29
CA ILE A 58 6.36 -9.85 -17.18
C ILE A 58 6.23 -10.84 -18.34
N ASP A 59 5.86 -12.08 -18.03
CA ASP A 59 5.66 -13.15 -19.03
C ASP A 59 4.48 -12.83 -19.96
N LEU A 60 3.33 -12.48 -19.40
CA LEU A 60 2.12 -12.15 -20.19
C LEU A 60 2.28 -10.91 -21.06
N LEU A 61 3.03 -9.91 -20.60
CA LEU A 61 3.30 -8.69 -21.36
C LEU A 61 4.49 -8.81 -22.32
N ASN A 62 5.18 -9.96 -22.33
CA ASN A 62 6.39 -10.21 -23.12
C ASN A 62 7.46 -9.13 -22.93
N ILE A 63 7.72 -8.74 -21.70
CA ILE A 63 8.70 -7.70 -21.37
C ILE A 63 10.10 -8.32 -21.36
N ASN A 64 10.88 -8.09 -22.41
CA ASN A 64 12.22 -8.67 -22.60
C ASN A 64 13.37 -7.79 -22.11
N TYR A 65 13.08 -6.60 -21.53
CA TYR A 65 14.09 -5.57 -21.22
C TYR A 65 14.48 -5.54 -19.73
N ILE A 66 14.53 -6.71 -19.11
CA ILE A 66 14.92 -6.76 -17.69
C ILE A 66 16.44 -6.69 -17.61
N THR A 67 16.97 -5.54 -17.18
CA THR A 67 18.41 -5.29 -17.05
C THR A 67 19.06 -5.99 -15.87
N LYS A 68 18.26 -6.47 -14.91
CA LYS A 68 18.73 -7.16 -13.71
C LYS A 68 18.35 -8.64 -13.74
N GLU A 69 19.27 -9.52 -13.34
CA GLU A 69 18.94 -10.92 -13.08
C GLU A 69 18.11 -11.02 -11.78
N PHE A 70 16.81 -11.21 -11.91
CA PHE A 70 15.92 -11.37 -10.76
C PHE A 70 15.57 -12.83 -10.55
N SER A 71 15.63 -13.25 -9.31
CA SER A 71 14.96 -14.47 -8.90
C SER A 71 13.71 -14.12 -8.07
N MET A 72 12.63 -14.84 -8.28
CA MET A 72 11.42 -14.73 -7.45
C MET A 72 11.76 -14.86 -5.96
N VAL A 73 12.66 -15.80 -5.62
CA VAL A 73 13.14 -16.02 -4.25
C VAL A 73 13.88 -14.81 -3.71
N GLY A 74 14.71 -14.15 -4.53
CA GLY A 74 15.46 -12.96 -4.09
C GLY A 74 14.52 -11.79 -3.76
N ILE A 75 13.47 -11.56 -4.55
CA ILE A 75 12.47 -10.53 -4.27
C ILE A 75 11.66 -10.90 -3.03
N SER A 76 11.20 -12.14 -2.93
CA SER A 76 10.46 -12.63 -1.76
C SER A 76 11.26 -12.48 -0.46
N LEU A 77 12.55 -12.77 -0.47
CA LEU A 77 13.42 -12.56 0.68
C LEU A 77 13.56 -11.09 1.07
N LYS A 78 13.76 -10.19 0.09
CA LYS A 78 13.81 -8.74 0.36
C LYS A 78 12.48 -8.26 0.97
N MET A 79 11.35 -8.68 0.42
CA MET A 79 10.02 -8.35 0.97
C MET A 79 9.84 -8.92 2.38
N PHE A 80 10.28 -10.15 2.63
CA PHE A 80 10.24 -10.74 3.96
C PHE A 80 10.98 -9.86 4.98
N PHE A 81 12.20 -9.45 4.69
CA PHE A 81 12.98 -8.61 5.60
C PHE A 81 12.35 -7.23 5.81
N VAL A 82 11.82 -6.61 4.76
CA VAL A 82 11.25 -5.25 4.84
C VAL A 82 9.86 -5.23 5.47
N VAL A 83 9.05 -6.28 5.27
CA VAL A 83 7.66 -6.33 5.76
C VAL A 83 7.56 -7.12 7.05
N THR A 84 8.03 -8.37 7.04
CA THR A 84 7.75 -9.31 8.14
C THR A 84 8.61 -9.04 9.36
N VAL A 85 9.90 -8.78 9.17
CA VAL A 85 10.83 -8.59 10.29
C VAL A 85 10.44 -7.39 11.18
N PRO A 86 10.12 -6.21 10.65
CA PRO A 86 9.64 -5.10 11.49
C PRO A 86 8.34 -5.42 12.23
N VAL A 87 7.41 -6.13 11.58
CA VAL A 87 6.15 -6.54 12.22
C VAL A 87 6.41 -7.51 13.38
N LEU A 88 7.25 -8.52 13.17
CA LEU A 88 7.62 -9.46 14.23
C LEU A 88 8.33 -8.76 15.40
N ILE A 89 9.26 -7.84 15.12
CA ILE A 89 9.91 -7.03 16.15
C ILE A 89 8.87 -6.21 16.93
N GLY A 90 7.94 -5.56 16.22
CA GLY A 90 6.87 -4.79 16.84
C GLY A 90 5.97 -5.65 17.74
N MET A 91 5.62 -6.86 17.30
CA MET A 91 4.85 -7.83 18.10
C MET A 91 5.60 -8.29 19.35
N ILE A 92 6.90 -8.58 19.22
CA ILE A 92 7.76 -8.96 20.34
C ILE A 92 7.85 -7.82 21.36
N ILE A 93 8.11 -6.60 20.89
CA ILE A 93 8.14 -5.40 21.78
C ILE A 93 6.80 -5.23 22.49
N ARG A 94 5.68 -5.37 21.78
CA ARG A 94 4.35 -5.28 22.38
C ARG A 94 4.14 -6.35 23.44
N HIS A 95 4.58 -7.56 23.22
CA HIS A 95 4.42 -8.66 24.19
C HIS A 95 5.20 -8.40 25.47
N PHE A 96 6.44 -7.93 25.39
CA PHE A 96 7.28 -7.68 26.55
C PHE A 96 7.08 -6.32 27.23
N ALA A 97 6.56 -5.34 26.50
CA ALA A 97 6.41 -3.96 26.95
C ALA A 97 4.94 -3.47 26.85
N GLU A 98 3.96 -4.33 27.07
CA GLU A 98 2.54 -4.04 26.90
C GLU A 98 2.10 -2.81 27.71
N ASN A 99 2.48 -2.75 28.98
CA ASN A 99 2.15 -1.61 29.86
C ASN A 99 2.75 -0.29 29.38
N PHE A 100 4.00 -0.33 28.88
CA PHE A 100 4.65 0.85 28.32
C PHE A 100 3.94 1.34 27.06
N ILE A 101 3.60 0.42 26.16
CA ILE A 101 2.91 0.74 24.91
C ILE A 101 1.50 1.29 25.20
N THR A 102 0.75 0.64 26.07
CA THR A 102 -0.62 1.06 26.42
C THR A 102 -0.64 2.44 27.06
N ASN A 103 0.29 2.72 27.96
CA ASN A 103 0.40 4.02 28.62
C ASN A 103 0.89 5.15 27.69
N ASN A 104 1.61 4.80 26.61
CA ASN A 104 2.18 5.76 25.68
C ASN A 104 1.58 5.67 24.26
N VAL A 105 0.42 5.02 24.10
CA VAL A 105 -0.17 4.77 22.78
C VAL A 105 -0.34 6.05 21.94
N LEU A 106 -0.77 7.15 22.56
CA LEU A 106 -0.94 8.44 21.86
C LEU A 106 0.40 9.04 21.40
N LEU A 107 1.45 8.91 22.21
CA LEU A 107 2.79 9.38 21.86
C LEU A 107 3.36 8.55 20.70
N ILE A 108 3.24 7.23 20.79
CA ILE A 108 3.69 6.30 19.75
C ILE A 108 2.95 6.59 18.41
N GLN A 109 1.64 6.79 18.46
CA GLN A 109 0.86 7.17 17.28
C GLN A 109 1.32 8.50 16.67
N ARG A 110 1.55 9.53 17.50
CA ARG A 110 2.05 10.83 17.01
C ARG A 110 3.42 10.72 16.38
N ILE A 111 4.32 9.95 16.97
CA ILE A 111 5.66 9.71 16.41
C ILE A 111 5.53 8.96 15.06
N SER A 112 4.70 7.92 14.98
CA SER A 112 4.47 7.18 13.76
C SER A 112 3.91 8.05 12.64
N ILE A 113 2.93 8.90 12.94
CA ILE A 113 2.37 9.87 11.98
C ILE A 113 3.44 10.88 11.56
N ALA A 114 4.23 11.42 12.50
CA ALA A 114 5.28 12.38 12.19
C ALA A 114 6.36 11.77 11.28
N LEU A 115 6.79 10.52 11.55
CA LEU A 115 7.71 9.79 10.69
C LEU A 115 7.12 9.52 9.30
N PHE A 116 5.85 9.12 9.24
CA PHE A 116 5.15 8.92 7.97
C PHE A 116 5.12 10.21 7.14
N VAL A 117 4.73 11.34 7.75
CA VAL A 117 4.69 12.65 7.09
C VAL A 117 6.09 13.09 6.64
N LEU A 118 7.11 12.83 7.45
CA LEU A 118 8.50 13.17 7.12
C LEU A 118 8.98 12.39 5.89
N VAL A 119 8.79 11.07 5.87
CA VAL A 119 9.13 10.23 4.71
C VAL A 119 8.36 10.68 3.48
N PHE A 120 7.08 11.00 3.66
CA PHE A 120 6.22 11.46 2.59
C PHE A 120 6.71 12.79 1.98
N ILE A 121 7.05 13.77 2.83
CA ILE A 121 7.63 15.05 2.40
C ILE A 121 8.96 14.83 1.69
N ALA A 122 9.82 13.93 2.18
CA ALA A 122 11.08 13.61 1.53
C ALA A 122 10.88 13.09 0.11
N ILE A 123 9.94 12.17 -0.10
CA ILE A 123 9.59 11.67 -1.45
C ILE A 123 9.07 12.81 -2.34
N TYR A 124 8.24 13.71 -1.80
CA TYR A 124 7.73 14.85 -2.55
C TYR A 124 8.83 15.83 -2.97
N ILE A 125 9.82 16.06 -2.11
CA ILE A 125 10.94 16.94 -2.42
C ILE A 125 11.83 16.30 -3.49
N GLU A 126 12.12 15.01 -3.36
CA GLU A 126 12.97 14.27 -4.30
C GLU A 126 12.34 14.20 -5.70
N GLU A 127 11.03 13.98 -5.78
CA GLU A 127 10.32 13.79 -7.04
C GLU A 127 9.56 15.05 -7.52
N TRP A 128 9.85 16.22 -6.94
CA TRP A 128 9.09 17.45 -7.19
C TRP A 128 8.92 17.78 -8.68
N ASP A 129 9.97 17.66 -9.45
CA ASP A 129 9.98 17.97 -10.88
C ASP A 129 9.19 16.92 -11.71
N ASN A 130 9.04 15.72 -11.19
CA ASN A 130 8.39 14.60 -11.85
C ASN A 130 6.91 14.42 -11.47
N ILE A 131 6.47 14.99 -10.35
CA ILE A 131 5.11 14.81 -9.81
C ILE A 131 4.03 15.14 -10.83
N ALA A 132 4.13 16.30 -11.49
CA ALA A 132 3.15 16.72 -12.49
C ALA A 132 3.09 15.74 -13.68
N SER A 133 4.25 15.22 -14.09
CA SER A 133 4.36 14.21 -15.14
C SER A 133 3.75 12.87 -14.69
N PHE A 134 4.02 12.41 -13.47
CA PHE A 134 3.47 11.17 -12.93
C PHE A 134 1.94 11.20 -12.85
N ILE A 135 1.38 12.30 -12.31
CA ILE A 135 -0.08 12.48 -12.24
C ILE A 135 -0.69 12.52 -13.64
N LYS A 136 -0.04 13.18 -14.59
CA LYS A 136 -0.52 13.30 -15.97
C LYS A 136 -0.54 11.97 -16.70
N GLN A 137 0.48 11.13 -16.48
CA GLN A 137 0.64 9.84 -17.18
C GLN A 137 -0.16 8.70 -16.54
N ALA A 138 -0.19 8.62 -15.23
CA ALA A 138 -0.73 7.48 -14.50
C ALA A 138 -1.80 7.82 -13.46
N GLY A 139 -2.02 9.10 -13.13
CA GLY A 139 -2.94 9.49 -12.07
C GLY A 139 -4.38 9.04 -12.32
N LEU A 140 -4.87 9.16 -13.55
CA LEU A 140 -6.21 8.69 -13.90
C LEU A 140 -6.33 7.16 -13.80
N ILE A 141 -5.30 6.43 -14.25
CA ILE A 141 -5.27 4.96 -14.17
C ILE A 141 -5.23 4.52 -12.69
N ALA A 142 -4.42 5.20 -11.88
CA ALA A 142 -4.33 4.94 -10.45
C ALA A 142 -5.68 5.19 -9.75
N LEU A 143 -6.37 6.27 -10.07
CA LEU A 143 -7.69 6.58 -9.53
C LEU A 143 -8.74 5.55 -9.95
N ILE A 144 -8.77 5.17 -11.22
CA ILE A 144 -9.68 4.13 -11.72
C ILE A 144 -9.41 2.80 -11.02
N LEU A 145 -8.15 2.39 -10.90
CA LEU A 145 -7.76 1.18 -10.19
C LEU A 145 -8.28 1.20 -8.75
N ASN A 146 -8.05 2.30 -8.03
CA ASN A 146 -8.52 2.47 -6.65
C ASN A 146 -10.04 2.29 -6.55
N ILE A 147 -10.81 3.01 -7.38
CA ILE A 147 -12.28 2.95 -7.38
C ILE A 147 -12.79 1.54 -7.73
N VAL A 148 -12.23 0.92 -8.77
CA VAL A 148 -12.62 -0.44 -9.20
C VAL A 148 -12.34 -1.45 -8.08
N MET A 149 -11.16 -1.39 -7.47
CA MET A 149 -10.80 -2.30 -6.38
C MET A 149 -11.69 -2.09 -5.15
N MET A 150 -12.06 -0.85 -4.81
CA MET A 150 -13.02 -0.58 -3.73
C MET A 150 -14.40 -1.16 -4.04
N ILE A 151 -14.90 -0.99 -5.26
CA ILE A 151 -16.20 -1.53 -5.69
C ILE A 151 -16.18 -3.06 -5.64
N VAL A 152 -15.15 -3.69 -6.23
CA VAL A 152 -15.00 -5.15 -6.21
C VAL A 152 -14.92 -5.66 -4.76
N GLY A 153 -14.07 -5.04 -3.94
CA GLY A 153 -13.94 -5.40 -2.52
C GLY A 153 -15.27 -5.29 -1.76
N PHE A 154 -16.05 -4.24 -2.02
CA PHE A 154 -17.37 -4.06 -1.40
C PHE A 154 -18.34 -5.17 -1.79
N TYR A 155 -18.45 -5.51 -3.07
CA TYR A 155 -19.39 -6.54 -3.53
C TYR A 155 -18.94 -7.93 -3.11
N VAL A 156 -17.64 -8.23 -3.12
CA VAL A 156 -17.10 -9.48 -2.56
C VAL A 156 -17.42 -9.58 -1.08
N ALA A 157 -17.16 -8.51 -0.31
CA ALA A 157 -17.48 -8.46 1.11
C ALA A 157 -18.98 -8.69 1.38
N LYS A 158 -19.85 -8.09 0.57
CA LYS A 158 -21.31 -8.28 0.69
C LYS A 158 -21.74 -9.75 0.56
N PHE A 159 -20.96 -10.55 -0.14
CA PHE A 159 -21.23 -11.98 -0.32
C PHE A 159 -20.82 -12.80 0.92
N PHE A 160 -19.73 -12.40 1.59
CA PHE A 160 -19.11 -13.16 2.68
C PHE A 160 -19.43 -12.62 4.07
N THR A 161 -19.95 -11.40 4.19
CA THR A 161 -20.20 -10.75 5.48
C THR A 161 -21.63 -10.20 5.55
N SER A 162 -22.19 -10.19 6.76
CA SER A 162 -23.53 -9.65 7.02
C SER A 162 -23.49 -8.18 7.53
N GLY A 163 -22.33 -7.70 7.94
CA GLY A 163 -22.15 -6.39 8.59
C GLY A 163 -21.69 -5.30 7.62
N VAL A 164 -22.35 -4.14 7.62
CA VAL A 164 -21.93 -2.98 6.80
C VAL A 164 -20.55 -2.48 7.19
N ALA A 165 -20.19 -2.54 8.49
CA ALA A 165 -18.87 -2.15 8.97
C ALA A 165 -17.75 -3.01 8.38
N GLN A 166 -17.99 -4.33 8.24
CA GLN A 166 -17.07 -5.27 7.60
C GLN A 166 -16.95 -5.03 6.10
N GLN A 167 -18.07 -4.74 5.43
CA GLN A 167 -18.07 -4.44 3.98
C GLN A 167 -17.29 -3.17 3.67
N ARG A 168 -17.44 -2.11 4.47
CA ARG A 168 -16.63 -0.88 4.37
C ARG A 168 -15.16 -1.16 4.59
N CYS A 169 -14.82 -1.93 5.62
CA CYS A 169 -13.46 -2.34 5.93
C CYS A 169 -12.80 -3.04 4.74
N ILE A 170 -13.42 -4.10 4.21
CA ILE A 170 -12.86 -4.89 3.12
C ILE A 170 -12.75 -4.05 1.83
N SER A 171 -13.75 -3.20 1.55
CA SER A 171 -13.70 -2.28 0.42
C SER A 171 -12.48 -1.34 0.49
N LEU A 172 -12.26 -0.73 1.65
CA LEU A 172 -11.13 0.17 1.87
C LEU A 172 -9.79 -0.58 1.81
N GLU A 173 -9.71 -1.77 2.39
CA GLU A 173 -8.50 -2.59 2.38
C GLU A 173 -8.11 -3.01 0.96
N CYS A 174 -9.08 -3.35 0.11
CA CYS A 174 -8.85 -3.69 -1.30
C CYS A 174 -8.49 -2.47 -2.15
N GLY A 175 -9.04 -1.30 -1.85
CA GLY A 175 -8.80 -0.10 -2.64
C GLY A 175 -7.58 0.69 -2.23
N LEU A 176 -7.12 0.57 -0.98
CA LEU A 176 -6.02 1.37 -0.44
C LEU A 176 -4.72 0.55 -0.35
N GLN A 177 -4.13 0.33 -1.50
CA GLN A 177 -2.91 -0.46 -1.63
C GLN A 177 -1.70 0.21 -0.94
N ASN A 178 -0.74 -0.59 -0.52
CA ASN A 178 0.52 -0.12 0.04
C ASN A 178 1.44 0.46 -1.05
N GLY A 179 1.23 1.74 -1.38
CA GLY A 179 2.00 2.43 -2.41
C GLY A 179 3.51 2.46 -2.10
N THR A 180 3.89 2.59 -0.83
CA THR A 180 5.31 2.61 -0.43
C THR A 180 5.99 1.27 -0.73
N LEU A 181 5.31 0.16 -0.41
CA LEU A 181 5.82 -1.17 -0.74
C LEU A 181 5.90 -1.37 -2.27
N ALA A 182 4.89 -0.90 -3.00
CA ALA A 182 4.89 -1.00 -4.46
C ALA A 182 6.03 -0.19 -5.10
N VAL A 183 6.30 1.03 -4.63
CA VAL A 183 7.46 1.82 -5.04
C VAL A 183 8.75 1.08 -4.71
N PHE A 184 8.91 0.59 -3.48
CA PHE A 184 10.08 -0.19 -3.08
C PHE A 184 10.31 -1.39 -4.00
N VAL A 185 9.27 -2.17 -4.28
CA VAL A 185 9.39 -3.34 -5.18
C VAL A 185 9.77 -2.90 -6.59
N SER A 186 9.15 -1.84 -7.12
CA SER A 186 9.48 -1.31 -8.45
C SER A 186 10.95 -0.88 -8.55
N THR A 187 11.48 -0.17 -7.54
CA THR A 187 12.89 0.26 -7.51
C THR A 187 13.88 -0.90 -7.37
N GLN A 188 13.46 -2.02 -6.79
CA GLN A 188 14.29 -3.22 -6.73
C GLN A 188 14.37 -3.96 -8.07
N LEU A 189 13.35 -3.81 -8.92
CA LEU A 189 13.20 -4.54 -10.16
C LEU A 189 13.71 -3.76 -11.36
N PHE A 190 13.49 -2.45 -11.37
CA PHE A 190 13.71 -1.61 -12.54
C PHE A 190 14.53 -0.38 -12.16
N ASP A 191 15.46 0.00 -13.03
CA ASP A 191 16.21 1.25 -12.92
C ASP A 191 15.49 2.40 -13.63
N GLU A 192 14.58 2.07 -14.55
CA GLU A 192 13.87 3.05 -15.35
C GLU A 192 12.65 3.60 -14.61
N MET A 193 12.54 4.91 -14.53
CA MET A 193 11.44 5.62 -13.83
C MET A 193 10.06 5.27 -14.36
N VAL A 194 9.92 4.92 -15.64
CA VAL A 194 8.63 4.61 -16.26
C VAL A 194 7.86 3.48 -15.54
N TYR A 195 8.57 2.50 -14.99
CA TYR A 195 7.95 1.41 -14.23
C TYR A 195 7.48 1.84 -12.83
N ILE A 196 8.11 2.91 -12.29
CA ILE A 196 7.81 3.43 -10.96
C ILE A 196 6.64 4.44 -11.03
N VAL A 197 6.45 5.11 -12.17
CA VAL A 197 5.43 6.15 -12.37
C VAL A 197 4.03 5.76 -11.87
N PRO A 198 3.45 4.59 -12.20
CA PRO A 198 2.11 4.23 -11.73
C PRO A 198 2.04 4.04 -10.21
N THR A 199 3.07 3.45 -9.61
CA THR A 199 3.13 3.22 -8.16
C THR A 199 3.29 4.52 -7.40
N ALA A 200 4.13 5.44 -7.90
CA ALA A 200 4.30 6.77 -7.36
C ALA A 200 3.02 7.61 -7.52
N ALA A 201 2.40 7.61 -8.70
CA ALA A 201 1.14 8.30 -8.94
C ALA A 201 0.02 7.79 -8.03
N TYR A 202 -0.06 6.48 -7.80
CA TYR A 202 -1.02 5.89 -6.87
C TYR A 202 -0.79 6.36 -5.43
N ALA A 203 0.45 6.34 -4.96
CA ALA A 203 0.81 6.84 -3.63
C ALA A 203 0.46 8.32 -3.46
N LEU A 204 0.66 9.15 -4.51
CA LEU A 204 0.27 10.55 -4.53
C LEU A 204 -1.25 10.74 -4.48
N VAL A 205 -2.02 9.99 -5.27
CA VAL A 205 -3.50 10.04 -5.27
C VAL A 205 -4.04 9.67 -3.89
N LEU A 206 -3.52 8.60 -3.28
CA LEU A 206 -3.93 8.21 -1.93
C LEU A 206 -3.62 9.27 -0.88
N SER A 207 -2.48 9.94 -1.01
CA SER A 207 -2.10 11.00 -0.07
C SER A 207 -3.01 12.23 -0.16
N LEU A 208 -3.46 12.59 -1.37
CA LEU A 208 -4.43 13.68 -1.57
C LEU A 208 -5.78 13.35 -0.92
N ILE A 209 -6.22 12.09 -0.99
CA ILE A 209 -7.41 11.62 -0.29
C ILE A 209 -7.23 11.76 1.23
N HIS A 210 -6.04 11.50 1.74
CA HIS A 210 -5.69 11.60 3.16
C HIS A 210 -5.69 13.04 3.68
N ILE A 211 -5.19 13.99 2.87
CA ILE A 211 -5.08 15.41 3.22
C ILE A 211 -6.47 16.08 3.21
N SER A 212 -7.40 15.61 2.41
CA SER A 212 -8.74 16.20 2.30
C SER A 212 -9.67 15.92 3.49
N GLU A 213 -9.32 15.04 4.43
CA GLU A 213 -10.14 14.63 5.60
C GLU A 213 -9.61 15.05 7.00
N PRO A 214 -8.75 16.09 7.18
CA PRO A 214 -8.21 16.40 8.51
C PRO A 214 -9.23 17.04 9.46
N THR A 215 -10.40 17.49 8.95
CA THR A 215 -11.31 18.35 9.70
C THR A 215 -12.26 17.61 10.65
N ARG A 216 -12.42 16.29 10.52
CA ARG A 216 -13.25 15.49 11.46
C ARG A 216 -12.51 14.97 12.69
N GLN A 217 -11.17 15.00 12.70
CA GLN A 217 -10.36 14.47 13.82
C GLN A 217 -10.42 15.31 15.11
N PHE A 218 -10.90 16.56 15.06
CA PHE A 218 -10.88 17.49 16.20
C PHE A 218 -12.27 17.77 16.80
N ARG A 219 -13.28 16.97 16.48
CA ARG A 219 -14.57 17.03 17.17
C ARG A 219 -14.78 15.78 18.03
N ILE A 220 -14.08 15.74 19.16
CA ILE A 220 -14.49 15.01 20.37
C ILE A 220 -14.22 15.94 21.54
#